data_7ba078896d909b569ea320345c634dd0
#
_entry.id   7ba078896d909b569ea320345c634dd0
#
_cell.length_a   1.000
_cell.length_b   1.000
_cell.length_c   1.000
_cell.angle_alpha   90.00
_cell.angle_beta   90.00
_cell.angle_gamma   90.00
#
_symmetry.space_group_name_H-M   'P 1'
#
loop_
_entity.id
_entity.type
_entity.pdbx_description
1 polymer ?
#
loop_
_entity_poly.entity_id
_entity_poly.type
_entity_poly.pdbx_seq_one_letter_code
_entity_poly.pdbx_strand_id
1 'polypeptide(L)'
;GFGLAPQKIQGETIYFDSESQGAVTRYTHVAYALGYIVTYEELRDNLYASVSKTRAKALAFSMRQTKENVAANVYNRAFNSTYTFGDGSTLITTTHTTQNGNQSNQLTTAADLSETSIEDLVIQVMQTQNNRGMRISALPRSLHIPVNLWFEANRIYKSVLQNDTANNAINVLRAVNVFPEGIKVNHYFTDTDAWFIRTNVPNGMRYFVREAASFDQDNDFDTKNAK
;
A
#
# COMPACT_ATOMS: atom_id res chain seq x y z
N GLY A 1 -12.31 -8.92 -19.37
CA GLY A 1 -11.60 -8.83 -20.65
C GLY A 1 -11.70 -10.12 -21.45
N PHE A 2 -11.10 -10.13 -22.64
CA PHE A 2 -11.11 -11.28 -23.55
C PHE A 2 -9.95 -12.25 -23.25
N GLY A 3 -10.10 -13.54 -23.68
CA GLY A 3 -9.05 -14.55 -23.63
C GLY A 3 -8.03 -14.39 -24.77
N LEU A 4 -7.11 -15.37 -24.90
CA LEU A 4 -6.20 -15.41 -26.04
C LEU A 4 -6.96 -15.74 -27.32
N ALA A 5 -6.58 -15.07 -28.42
CA ALA A 5 -7.16 -15.36 -29.71
C ALA A 5 -6.69 -16.76 -30.20
N PRO A 6 -7.61 -17.65 -30.59
CA PRO A 6 -7.24 -18.94 -31.21
C PRO A 6 -6.67 -18.73 -32.61
N GLN A 7 -5.88 -19.67 -33.06
CA GLN A 7 -5.39 -19.68 -34.45
C GLN A 7 -6.57 -19.84 -35.40
N LYS A 8 -6.69 -18.96 -36.39
CA LYS A 8 -7.69 -19.05 -37.46
C LYS A 8 -7.10 -19.67 -38.69
N ILE A 9 -7.71 -20.73 -39.18
CA ILE A 9 -7.37 -21.37 -40.48
C ILE A 9 -8.11 -20.63 -41.60
N GLN A 10 -7.56 -20.66 -42.79
CA GLN A 10 -8.15 -20.05 -43.98
C GLN A 10 -9.53 -20.66 -44.28
N GLY A 11 -10.55 -19.81 -44.38
CA GLY A 11 -11.92 -20.25 -44.65
C GLY A 11 -12.78 -20.52 -43.40
N GLU A 12 -12.21 -20.51 -42.19
CA GLU A 12 -12.99 -20.62 -40.94
C GLU A 12 -13.61 -19.29 -40.50
N THR A 13 -14.65 -19.39 -39.72
CA THR A 13 -15.29 -18.23 -39.09
C THR A 13 -14.44 -17.69 -37.95
N ILE A 14 -14.57 -16.41 -37.66
CA ILE A 14 -13.92 -15.77 -36.51
C ILE A 14 -14.58 -16.27 -35.21
N TYR A 15 -13.76 -16.58 -34.20
CA TYR A 15 -14.22 -16.93 -32.87
C TYR A 15 -14.64 -15.64 -32.12
N PHE A 16 -15.82 -15.67 -31.55
CA PHE A 16 -16.34 -14.56 -30.71
C PHE A 16 -16.25 -14.95 -29.24
N ASP A 17 -15.52 -14.17 -28.45
CA ASP A 17 -15.43 -14.33 -27.00
C ASP A 17 -16.36 -13.33 -26.31
N SER A 18 -16.75 -13.60 -25.06
CA SER A 18 -17.62 -12.76 -24.26
C SER A 18 -16.90 -12.19 -23.06
N GLU A 19 -17.22 -10.96 -22.68
CA GLU A 19 -16.76 -10.36 -21.44
C GLU A 19 -17.67 -10.74 -20.29
N SER A 20 -17.05 -10.90 -19.11
CA SER A 20 -17.75 -11.05 -17.83
C SER A 20 -17.34 -9.96 -16.87
N GLN A 21 -18.28 -9.54 -16.02
CA GLN A 21 -17.99 -8.60 -14.94
C GLN A 21 -17.11 -9.28 -13.90
N GLY A 22 -16.01 -8.62 -13.52
CA GLY A 22 -15.16 -9.03 -12.40
C GLY A 22 -15.72 -8.61 -11.05
N ALA A 23 -14.95 -8.83 -9.99
CA ALA A 23 -15.29 -8.41 -8.64
C ALA A 23 -15.50 -6.89 -8.55
N VAL A 24 -16.53 -6.48 -7.81
CA VAL A 24 -16.84 -5.06 -7.58
C VAL A 24 -16.37 -4.66 -6.19
N THR A 25 -15.45 -3.69 -6.14
CA THR A 25 -14.98 -3.13 -4.87
C THR A 25 -15.68 -1.81 -4.58
N ARG A 26 -16.29 -1.71 -3.41
CA ARG A 26 -16.96 -0.50 -2.93
C ARG A 26 -16.06 0.23 -1.94
N TYR A 27 -15.87 1.53 -2.15
CA TYR A 27 -15.13 2.41 -1.25
C TYR A 27 -16.11 3.35 -0.51
N THR A 28 -15.93 3.47 0.81
CA THR A 28 -16.72 4.38 1.64
C THR A 28 -15.77 5.43 2.23
N HIS A 29 -16.10 6.70 2.03
CA HIS A 29 -15.34 7.80 2.61
C HIS A 29 -15.58 7.89 4.11
N VAL A 30 -14.51 8.14 4.86
CA VAL A 30 -14.55 8.39 6.30
C VAL A 30 -14.06 9.82 6.54
N ALA A 31 -14.80 10.58 7.35
CA ALA A 31 -14.41 11.92 7.74
C ALA A 31 -13.53 11.87 8.99
N TYR A 32 -12.48 12.70 9.00
CA TYR A 32 -11.61 12.92 10.14
C TYR A 32 -11.62 14.40 10.47
N ALA A 33 -11.89 14.74 11.71
CA ALA A 33 -11.91 16.12 12.19
C ALA A 33 -11.23 16.22 13.54
N LEU A 34 -10.56 17.32 13.79
CA LEU A 34 -9.92 17.65 15.06
C LEU A 34 -9.93 19.16 15.22
N GLY A 35 -10.26 19.63 16.40
CA GLY A 35 -10.28 21.05 16.73
C GLY A 35 -9.53 21.37 18.03
N TYR A 36 -9.32 22.65 18.29
CA TYR A 36 -8.86 23.15 19.58
C TYR A 36 -9.69 24.39 19.99
N ILE A 37 -9.75 24.65 21.27
CA ILE A 37 -10.50 25.77 21.83
C ILE A 37 -9.51 26.80 22.37
N VAL A 38 -9.80 28.08 22.12
CA VAL A 38 -9.12 29.22 22.75
C VAL A 38 -10.12 29.88 23.68
N THR A 39 -9.78 29.99 24.95
CA THR A 39 -10.66 30.61 25.95
C THR A 39 -10.70 32.13 25.81
N TYR A 40 -11.78 32.73 26.25
CA TYR A 40 -11.95 34.17 26.23
C TYR A 40 -10.85 34.90 27.04
N GLU A 41 -10.44 34.32 28.17
CA GLU A 41 -9.37 34.83 29.02
C GLU A 41 -8.01 34.81 28.31
N GLU A 42 -7.67 33.69 27.63
CA GLU A 42 -6.44 33.61 26.80
C GLU A 42 -6.40 34.70 25.73
N LEU A 43 -7.56 34.97 25.11
CA LEU A 43 -7.66 36.02 24.09
C LEU A 43 -7.49 37.43 24.71
N ARG A 44 -8.08 37.67 25.85
CA ARG A 44 -8.04 38.97 26.57
C ARG A 44 -6.65 39.30 27.10
N ASP A 45 -5.94 38.30 27.65
CA ASP A 45 -4.61 38.46 28.22
C ASP A 45 -3.49 38.50 27.20
N ASN A 46 -3.85 38.57 25.90
CA ASN A 46 -2.93 38.62 24.74
C ASN A 46 -1.95 37.46 24.64
N LEU A 47 -2.27 36.32 25.23
CA LEU A 47 -1.51 35.07 25.11
C LEU A 47 -1.75 34.39 23.75
N TYR A 48 -2.77 34.84 23.03
CA TYR A 48 -3.24 34.27 21.75
C TYR A 48 -2.17 34.29 20.65
N ALA A 49 -1.40 35.36 20.53
CA ALA A 49 -0.52 35.51 19.37
C ALA A 49 0.62 34.47 19.24
N SER A 50 1.12 33.96 20.38
CA SER A 50 2.15 32.95 20.43
C SER A 50 1.58 31.54 20.56
N VAL A 51 0.61 31.36 21.45
CA VAL A 51 0.03 30.07 21.81
C VAL A 51 -0.85 29.52 20.67
N SER A 52 -1.69 30.36 20.06
CA SER A 52 -2.57 29.95 18.97
C SER A 52 -1.81 29.47 17.73
N LYS A 53 -0.72 30.14 17.34
CA LYS A 53 0.12 29.71 16.21
C LYS A 53 0.76 28.36 16.49
N THR A 54 1.16 28.09 17.72
CA THR A 54 1.74 26.80 18.11
C THR A 54 0.69 25.71 18.10
N ARG A 55 -0.52 25.98 18.62
CA ARG A 55 -1.65 25.05 18.59
C ARG A 55 -2.10 24.73 17.16
N ALA A 56 -2.20 25.74 16.28
CA ALA A 56 -2.55 25.54 14.88
C ALA A 56 -1.52 24.64 14.14
N LYS A 57 -0.22 24.85 14.39
CA LYS A 57 0.83 23.97 13.84
C LYS A 57 0.73 22.54 14.38
N ALA A 58 0.46 22.40 15.68
CA ALA A 58 0.27 21.08 16.30
C ALA A 58 -0.97 20.38 15.74
N LEU A 59 -2.08 21.09 15.52
CA LEU A 59 -3.27 20.57 14.87
C LEU A 59 -2.98 20.07 13.44
N ALA A 60 -2.34 20.91 12.64
CA ALA A 60 -1.97 20.55 11.27
C ALA A 60 -1.04 19.33 11.23
N PHE A 61 -0.09 19.25 12.16
CA PHE A 61 0.79 18.08 12.31
C PHE A 61 -0.02 16.82 12.67
N SER A 62 -0.94 16.91 13.64
CA SER A 62 -1.79 15.79 14.06
C SER A 62 -2.68 15.29 12.90
N MET A 63 -3.28 16.19 12.13
CA MET A 63 -4.08 15.82 10.95
C MET A 63 -3.24 15.13 9.87
N ARG A 64 -2.01 15.60 9.65
CA ARG A 64 -1.07 14.94 8.75
C ARG A 64 -0.71 13.53 9.25
N GLN A 65 -0.42 13.38 10.53
CA GLN A 65 -0.14 12.07 11.14
C GLN A 65 -1.33 11.11 11.00
N THR A 66 -2.55 11.61 11.21
CA THR A 66 -3.77 10.81 11.02
C THR A 66 -3.86 10.28 9.58
N LYS A 67 -3.59 11.14 8.59
CA LYS A 67 -3.58 10.75 7.18
C LYS A 67 -2.56 9.64 6.88
N GLU A 68 -1.34 9.77 7.41
CA GLU A 68 -0.28 8.76 7.24
C GLU A 68 -0.66 7.43 7.90
N ASN A 69 -1.21 7.47 9.13
CA ASN A 69 -1.68 6.27 9.81
C ASN A 69 -2.82 5.57 9.05
N VAL A 70 -3.78 6.33 8.53
CA VAL A 70 -4.88 5.78 7.73
C VAL A 70 -4.36 5.14 6.44
N ALA A 71 -3.39 5.76 5.78
CA ALA A 71 -2.75 5.19 4.59
C ALA A 71 -1.97 3.90 4.93
N ALA A 72 -1.23 3.88 6.04
CA ALA A 72 -0.50 2.71 6.50
C ALA A 72 -1.41 1.53 6.89
N ASN A 73 -2.65 1.81 7.32
CA ASN A 73 -3.60 0.77 7.69
C ASN A 73 -3.95 -0.19 6.54
N VAL A 74 -3.73 0.18 5.30
CA VAL A 74 -3.89 -0.75 4.17
C VAL A 74 -2.91 -1.92 4.32
N TYR A 75 -1.67 -1.65 4.70
CA TYR A 75 -0.65 -2.66 4.96
C TYR A 75 -0.85 -3.37 6.30
N ASN A 76 -1.13 -2.61 7.37
CA ASN A 76 -1.35 -3.16 8.71
C ASN A 76 -2.53 -4.15 8.77
N ARG A 77 -3.49 -4.00 7.85
CA ARG A 77 -4.68 -4.86 7.76
C ARG A 77 -4.60 -5.86 6.61
N ALA A 78 -3.46 -5.96 5.94
CA ALA A 78 -3.30 -6.75 4.72
C ALA A 78 -3.66 -8.23 4.89
N PHE A 79 -3.40 -8.80 6.06
CA PHE A 79 -3.68 -10.21 6.41
C PHE A 79 -4.94 -10.38 7.28
N ASN A 80 -5.62 -9.30 7.66
CA ASN A 80 -6.74 -9.36 8.60
C ASN A 80 -8.04 -9.69 7.88
N SER A 81 -8.64 -10.83 8.20
CA SER A 81 -9.88 -11.34 7.61
C SER A 81 -11.12 -10.48 7.84
N THR A 82 -11.08 -9.54 8.79
CA THR A 82 -12.18 -8.57 9.00
C THR A 82 -12.26 -7.54 7.87
N TYR A 83 -11.16 -7.30 7.15
CA TYR A 83 -11.07 -6.33 6.06
C TYR A 83 -10.91 -7.07 4.74
N THR A 84 -12.05 -7.29 4.06
CA THR A 84 -12.10 -7.97 2.76
C THR A 84 -12.30 -7.01 1.61
N PHE A 85 -11.83 -7.40 0.44
CA PHE A 85 -11.96 -6.66 -0.81
C PHE A 85 -13.11 -7.21 -1.67
N GLY A 86 -13.23 -6.77 -2.91
CA GLY A 86 -14.34 -7.10 -3.78
C GLY A 86 -14.47 -8.58 -4.12
N ASP A 87 -13.42 -9.36 -3.99
CA ASP A 87 -13.42 -10.82 -4.14
C ASP A 87 -13.76 -11.58 -2.84
N GLY A 88 -14.03 -10.86 -1.74
CA GLY A 88 -14.30 -11.43 -0.43
C GLY A 88 -13.06 -11.88 0.36
N SER A 89 -11.87 -11.70 -0.20
CA SER A 89 -10.60 -12.09 0.41
C SER A 89 -9.87 -10.90 1.04
N THR A 90 -8.89 -11.20 1.91
CA THR A 90 -7.96 -10.18 2.45
C THR A 90 -7.08 -9.62 1.34
N LEU A 91 -6.42 -8.47 1.58
CA LEU A 91 -5.53 -7.85 0.59
C LEU A 91 -4.40 -8.81 0.17
N ILE A 92 -3.82 -9.51 1.13
CA ILE A 92 -2.77 -10.50 0.92
C ILE A 92 -3.32 -11.86 1.34
N THR A 93 -3.33 -12.80 0.39
CA THR A 93 -3.80 -14.16 0.60
C THR A 93 -3.27 -15.11 -0.48
N THR A 94 -3.30 -16.40 -0.21
CA THR A 94 -3.01 -17.46 -1.18
C THR A 94 -4.20 -17.81 -2.08
N THR A 95 -5.38 -17.27 -1.80
CA THR A 95 -6.66 -17.75 -2.38
C THR A 95 -7.52 -16.62 -2.95
N HIS A 96 -6.95 -15.72 -3.76
CA HIS A 96 -7.76 -14.81 -4.55
C HIS A 96 -8.51 -15.56 -5.63
N THR A 97 -9.83 -15.63 -5.52
CA THR A 97 -10.68 -16.36 -6.47
C THR A 97 -10.77 -15.61 -7.80
N THR A 98 -10.40 -16.28 -8.88
CA THR A 98 -10.53 -15.80 -10.25
C THR A 98 -11.30 -16.79 -11.10
N GLN A 99 -11.69 -16.41 -12.32
CA GLN A 99 -12.34 -17.32 -13.27
C GLN A 99 -11.45 -18.51 -13.67
N ASN A 100 -10.14 -18.36 -13.58
CA ASN A 100 -9.16 -19.38 -13.91
C ASN A 100 -8.63 -20.12 -12.67
N GLY A 101 -9.35 -20.07 -11.55
CA GLY A 101 -8.93 -20.67 -10.27
C GLY A 101 -8.37 -19.66 -9.29
N ASN A 102 -7.83 -20.16 -8.19
CA ASN A 102 -7.26 -19.33 -7.14
C ASN A 102 -5.86 -18.84 -7.53
N GLN A 103 -5.58 -17.57 -7.22
CA GLN A 103 -4.26 -16.98 -7.35
C GLN A 103 -3.75 -16.50 -6.00
N SER A 104 -2.43 -16.60 -5.80
CA SER A 104 -1.75 -16.14 -4.59
C SER A 104 -0.96 -14.85 -4.89
N ASN A 105 -0.99 -13.90 -3.96
CA ASN A 105 -0.11 -12.73 -3.94
C ASN A 105 0.83 -12.72 -2.72
N GLN A 106 0.98 -13.86 -2.06
CA GLN A 106 1.96 -14.09 -0.99
C GLN A 106 2.69 -15.41 -1.21
N LEU A 107 3.82 -15.59 -0.55
CA LEU A 107 4.52 -16.87 -0.51
C LEU A 107 3.65 -17.96 0.10
N THR A 108 3.75 -19.18 -0.40
CA THR A 108 2.99 -20.34 0.11
C THR A 108 3.28 -20.59 1.59
N THR A 109 4.54 -20.41 1.99
CA THR A 109 4.98 -20.43 3.39
C THR A 109 5.44 -19.03 3.75
N ALA A 110 4.92 -18.47 4.85
CA ALA A 110 5.38 -17.18 5.34
C ALA A 110 6.89 -17.25 5.63
N ALA A 111 7.60 -16.22 5.22
CA ALA A 111 9.04 -16.14 5.37
C ALA A 111 9.48 -14.72 5.75
N ASP A 112 10.44 -14.65 6.65
CA ASP A 112 11.12 -13.39 7.00
C ASP A 112 11.85 -12.80 5.79
N LEU A 113 12.21 -11.53 5.89
CA LEU A 113 12.93 -10.83 4.84
C LEU A 113 14.30 -11.46 4.65
N SER A 114 14.52 -12.07 3.50
CA SER A 114 15.79 -12.66 3.08
C SER A 114 15.98 -12.50 1.58
N GLU A 115 17.20 -12.72 1.08
CA GLU A 115 17.46 -12.71 -0.36
C GLU A 115 16.57 -13.72 -1.09
N THR A 116 16.52 -14.96 -0.61
CA THR A 116 15.74 -16.05 -1.20
C THR A 116 14.23 -15.75 -1.18
N SER A 117 13.69 -15.25 -0.07
CA SER A 117 12.26 -14.94 0.02
C SER A 117 11.85 -13.80 -0.92
N ILE A 118 12.75 -12.81 -1.14
CA ILE A 118 12.54 -11.75 -2.13
C ILE A 118 12.54 -12.35 -3.54
N GLU A 119 13.51 -13.19 -3.88
CA GLU A 119 13.60 -13.83 -5.20
C GLU A 119 12.35 -14.66 -5.51
N ASP A 120 11.91 -15.50 -4.57
CA ASP A 120 10.72 -16.33 -4.71
C ASP A 120 9.47 -15.48 -4.95
N LEU A 121 9.27 -14.41 -4.16
CA LEU A 121 8.12 -13.54 -4.33
C LEU A 121 8.19 -12.73 -5.64
N VAL A 122 9.37 -12.30 -6.06
CA VAL A 122 9.57 -11.62 -7.36
C VAL A 122 9.23 -12.54 -8.52
N ILE A 123 9.67 -13.81 -8.48
CA ILE A 123 9.31 -14.82 -9.49
C ILE A 123 7.78 -15.00 -9.53
N GLN A 124 7.15 -15.11 -8.36
CA GLN A 124 5.70 -15.24 -8.27
C GLN A 124 4.97 -14.02 -8.85
N VAL A 125 5.44 -12.80 -8.55
CA VAL A 125 4.91 -11.55 -9.13
C VAL A 125 5.01 -11.56 -10.66
N MET A 126 6.16 -11.95 -11.21
CA MET A 126 6.37 -12.00 -12.66
C MET A 126 5.53 -13.08 -13.35
N GLN A 127 5.09 -14.08 -12.60
CA GLN A 127 4.20 -15.15 -13.08
C GLN A 127 2.71 -14.83 -12.90
N THR A 128 2.35 -13.70 -12.31
CA THR A 128 0.96 -13.30 -12.06
C THR A 128 0.13 -13.31 -13.35
N GLN A 129 -1.10 -13.77 -13.23
CA GLN A 129 -2.07 -13.87 -14.31
C GLN A 129 -3.26 -12.95 -14.06
N ASN A 130 -3.97 -12.61 -15.11
CA ASN A 130 -5.26 -11.91 -15.00
C ASN A 130 -6.38 -12.91 -14.69
N ASN A 131 -7.61 -12.39 -14.55
CA ASN A 131 -8.82 -13.18 -14.27
C ASN A 131 -9.11 -14.30 -15.29
N ARG A 132 -8.51 -14.26 -16.48
CA ARG A 132 -8.64 -15.24 -17.57
C ARG A 132 -7.44 -16.18 -17.69
N GLY A 133 -6.48 -16.11 -16.76
CA GLY A 133 -5.27 -16.95 -16.81
C GLY A 133 -4.16 -16.45 -17.73
N MET A 134 -4.28 -15.26 -18.32
CA MET A 134 -3.22 -14.69 -19.14
C MET A 134 -2.18 -13.97 -18.27
N ARG A 135 -0.90 -14.14 -18.55
CA ARG A 135 0.19 -13.44 -17.86
C ARG A 135 0.14 -11.93 -18.14
N ILE A 136 0.32 -11.10 -17.11
CA ILE A 136 0.16 -9.64 -17.19
C ILE A 136 1.48 -8.88 -17.14
N SER A 137 2.62 -9.54 -17.22
CA SER A 137 3.95 -8.90 -17.17
C SER A 137 4.11 -7.94 -15.96
N ALA A 138 3.64 -8.38 -14.80
CA ALA A 138 3.84 -7.64 -13.56
C ALA A 138 5.32 -7.59 -13.20
N LEU A 139 5.82 -6.40 -12.81
CA LEU A 139 7.19 -6.19 -12.39
C LEU A 139 7.23 -5.54 -11.01
N PRO A 140 8.17 -5.91 -10.13
CA PRO A 140 8.38 -5.25 -8.87
C PRO A 140 8.84 -3.81 -9.08
N ARG A 141 8.49 -2.89 -8.18
CA ARG A 141 8.87 -1.47 -8.23
C ARG A 141 9.58 -1.01 -6.99
N SER A 142 9.04 -1.31 -5.82
CA SER A 142 9.61 -0.90 -4.54
C SER A 142 9.34 -1.92 -3.46
N LEU A 143 10.27 -2.02 -2.51
CA LEU A 143 10.14 -2.82 -1.29
C LEU A 143 9.69 -1.91 -0.15
N HIS A 144 8.56 -2.23 0.48
CA HIS A 144 7.99 -1.51 1.61
C HIS A 144 8.21 -2.31 2.89
N ILE A 145 8.82 -1.68 3.89
CA ILE A 145 9.23 -2.33 5.12
C ILE A 145 8.95 -1.46 6.35
N PRO A 146 8.81 -2.05 7.56
CA PRO A 146 8.85 -1.33 8.82
C PRO A 146 10.26 -0.82 9.13
N VAL A 147 10.37 0.08 10.09
CA VAL A 147 11.66 0.66 10.52
C VAL A 147 12.64 -0.41 11.00
N ASN A 148 12.13 -1.45 11.66
CA ASN A 148 12.92 -2.54 12.22
C ASN A 148 13.77 -3.28 11.17
N LEU A 149 13.25 -3.46 9.96
CA LEU A 149 13.92 -4.17 8.87
C LEU A 149 14.83 -3.28 8.02
N TRP A 150 14.99 -1.99 8.35
CA TRP A 150 15.71 -1.06 7.48
C TRP A 150 17.17 -1.46 7.23
N PHE A 151 17.89 -1.79 8.27
CA PHE A 151 19.31 -2.17 8.14
C PHE A 151 19.47 -3.50 7.40
N GLU A 152 18.62 -4.45 7.70
CA GLU A 152 18.64 -5.76 7.07
C GLU A 152 18.31 -5.67 5.57
N ALA A 153 17.24 -4.98 5.20
CA ALA A 153 16.88 -4.75 3.81
C ALA A 153 18.00 -4.07 3.01
N ASN A 154 18.69 -3.08 3.62
CA ASN A 154 19.83 -2.44 2.97
C ASN A 154 21.03 -3.38 2.84
N ARG A 155 21.28 -4.26 3.82
CA ARG A 155 22.33 -5.26 3.76
C ARG A 155 22.06 -6.26 2.65
N ILE A 156 20.82 -6.76 2.54
CA ILE A 156 20.41 -7.70 1.49
C ILE A 156 20.47 -7.04 0.12
N TYR A 157 19.90 -5.84 -0.04
CA TYR A 157 19.70 -5.25 -1.38
C TYR A 157 20.90 -4.46 -1.91
N LYS A 158 21.73 -3.84 -1.02
CA LYS A 158 22.81 -2.96 -1.46
C LYS A 158 24.21 -3.59 -1.39
N SER A 159 24.35 -4.77 -0.81
CA SER A 159 25.65 -5.45 -0.81
C SER A 159 26.13 -5.72 -2.24
N VAL A 160 27.43 -5.71 -2.45
CA VAL A 160 28.02 -6.01 -3.76
C VAL A 160 28.04 -7.51 -4.02
N LEU A 161 28.34 -8.26 -2.98
CA LEU A 161 28.37 -9.71 -2.99
C LEU A 161 27.13 -10.24 -2.24
N GLN A 162 26.79 -11.47 -2.55
CA GLN A 162 25.70 -12.18 -1.88
C GLN A 162 25.98 -12.27 -0.38
N ASN A 163 24.99 -11.89 0.43
CA ASN A 163 25.10 -11.91 1.87
C ASN A 163 25.08 -13.35 2.40
N ASP A 164 25.84 -13.60 3.48
CA ASP A 164 25.89 -14.88 4.20
C ASP A 164 26.33 -16.11 3.38
N THR A 165 27.06 -15.91 2.28
CA THR A 165 27.65 -16.99 1.51
C THR A 165 29.18 -16.91 1.44
N ALA A 166 29.83 -18.09 1.43
CA ALA A 166 31.29 -18.19 1.28
C ALA A 166 31.77 -18.06 -0.19
N ASN A 167 30.85 -17.98 -1.14
CA ASN A 167 31.11 -18.22 -2.57
C ASN A 167 31.48 -16.97 -3.36
N ASN A 168 31.65 -15.80 -2.77
CA ASN A 168 31.90 -14.53 -3.48
C ASN A 168 30.98 -14.29 -4.71
N ALA A 169 29.74 -14.83 -4.68
CA ALA A 169 28.76 -14.61 -5.72
C ALA A 169 28.31 -13.14 -5.74
N ILE A 170 27.96 -12.64 -6.91
CA ILE A 170 27.38 -11.29 -7.03
C ILE A 170 25.98 -11.26 -6.44
N ASN A 171 25.61 -10.15 -5.82
CA ASN A 171 24.23 -9.92 -5.40
C ASN A 171 23.35 -9.63 -6.64
N VAL A 172 22.53 -10.60 -7.04
CA VAL A 172 21.70 -10.52 -8.23
C VAL A 172 20.59 -9.49 -8.07
N LEU A 173 19.97 -9.37 -6.89
CA LEU A 173 18.92 -8.38 -6.62
C LEU A 173 19.38 -6.96 -6.92
N ARG A 174 20.63 -6.64 -6.54
CA ARG A 174 21.27 -5.37 -6.83
C ARG A 174 21.64 -5.25 -8.32
N ALA A 175 22.28 -6.27 -8.90
CA ALA A 175 22.80 -6.24 -10.25
C ALA A 175 21.69 -6.02 -11.29
N VAL A 176 20.53 -6.65 -11.11
CA VAL A 176 19.34 -6.52 -11.96
C VAL A 176 18.51 -5.29 -11.62
N ASN A 177 18.79 -4.63 -10.49
CA ASN A 177 17.98 -3.51 -9.99
C ASN A 177 16.49 -3.86 -9.86
N VAL A 178 16.20 -4.92 -9.11
CA VAL A 178 14.85 -5.49 -8.96
C VAL A 178 13.84 -4.45 -8.47
N PHE A 179 14.26 -3.50 -7.62
CA PHE A 179 13.43 -2.42 -7.10
C PHE A 179 13.88 -1.05 -7.65
N PRO A 180 13.45 -0.62 -8.84
CA PRO A 180 13.86 0.66 -9.42
C PRO A 180 13.52 1.88 -8.54
N GLU A 181 12.44 1.82 -7.77
CA GLU A 181 12.03 2.87 -6.82
C GLU A 181 12.66 2.70 -5.42
N GLY A 182 13.49 1.67 -5.22
CA GLY A 182 14.23 1.38 -4.02
C GLY A 182 13.39 0.90 -2.84
N ILE A 183 14.00 0.99 -1.64
CA ILE A 183 13.39 0.60 -0.37
C ILE A 183 12.63 1.79 0.20
N LYS A 184 11.38 1.57 0.62
CA LYS A 184 10.50 2.55 1.27
C LYS A 184 10.25 2.11 2.71
N VAL A 185 10.76 2.88 3.66
CA VAL A 185 10.52 2.65 5.09
C VAL A 185 9.25 3.35 5.52
N ASN A 186 8.35 2.64 6.16
CA ASN A 186 7.12 3.21 6.71
C ASN A 186 7.17 3.18 8.24
N HIS A 187 7.10 4.37 8.84
CA HIS A 187 7.14 4.52 10.30
C HIS A 187 5.83 4.13 11.00
N TYR A 188 4.76 3.92 10.25
CA TYR A 188 3.41 3.65 10.76
C TYR A 188 3.00 2.19 10.60
N PHE A 189 3.91 1.32 10.20
CA PHE A 189 3.68 -0.12 10.24
C PHE A 189 3.66 -0.59 11.68
N THR A 190 2.62 -1.34 12.04
CA THR A 190 2.45 -1.93 13.38
C THR A 190 3.13 -3.29 13.50
N ASP A 191 3.26 -3.98 12.39
CA ASP A 191 3.97 -5.23 12.29
C ASP A 191 5.45 -4.96 12.05
N THR A 192 6.32 -5.61 12.83
CA THR A 192 7.76 -5.32 12.87
C THR A 192 8.58 -6.14 11.88
N ASP A 193 8.00 -7.19 11.30
CA ASP A 193 8.64 -8.14 10.39
C ASP A 193 7.93 -8.29 9.04
N ALA A 194 6.72 -7.75 8.89
CA ALA A 194 6.00 -7.78 7.62
C ALA A 194 6.66 -6.89 6.56
N TRP A 195 6.84 -7.43 5.37
CA TRP A 195 7.39 -6.72 4.22
C TRP A 195 6.53 -6.92 2.97
N PHE A 196 6.53 -5.92 2.08
CA PHE A 196 5.63 -5.91 0.93
C PHE A 196 6.38 -5.44 -0.33
N ILE A 197 6.04 -6.02 -1.47
CA ILE A 197 6.52 -5.59 -2.78
C ILE A 197 5.39 -4.86 -3.51
N ARG A 198 5.64 -3.61 -3.87
CA ARG A 198 4.77 -2.87 -4.78
C ARG A 198 5.15 -3.18 -6.22
N THR A 199 4.14 -3.40 -7.05
CA THR A 199 4.29 -3.74 -8.48
C THR A 199 3.87 -2.58 -9.38
N ASN A 200 4.11 -2.73 -10.69
CA ASN A 200 3.67 -1.81 -11.73
C ASN A 200 2.23 -2.05 -12.22
N VAL A 201 1.51 -3.00 -11.62
CA VAL A 201 0.14 -3.35 -12.05
C VAL A 201 -0.75 -2.11 -11.95
N PRO A 202 -1.46 -1.75 -13.04
CA PRO A 202 -2.33 -0.59 -13.05
C PRO A 202 -3.54 -0.81 -12.13
N ASN A 203 -4.10 0.30 -11.65
CA ASN A 203 -5.27 0.30 -10.76
C ASN A 203 -5.07 -0.42 -9.42
N GLY A 204 -3.84 -0.50 -8.93
CA GLY A 204 -3.50 -1.02 -7.61
C GLY A 204 -4.03 -0.13 -6.47
N MET A 205 -3.17 0.22 -5.51
CA MET A 205 -3.57 1.06 -4.38
C MET A 205 -3.96 2.46 -4.86
N ARG A 206 -5.16 2.92 -4.45
CA ARG A 206 -5.73 4.24 -4.80
C ARG A 206 -6.03 5.03 -3.55
N TYR A 207 -5.82 6.32 -3.64
CA TYR A 207 -6.20 7.28 -2.62
C TYR A 207 -7.27 8.21 -3.18
N PHE A 208 -8.45 8.23 -2.55
CA PHE A 208 -9.57 9.06 -2.96
C PHE A 208 -9.74 10.21 -1.97
N VAL A 209 -9.74 11.43 -2.47
CA VAL A 209 -10.03 12.64 -1.69
C VAL A 209 -11.41 13.14 -2.10
N ARG A 210 -12.36 13.12 -1.15
CA ARG A 210 -13.66 13.73 -1.35
C ARG A 210 -13.62 15.24 -1.07
N GLU A 211 -12.94 15.60 0.02
CA GLU A 211 -12.80 16.97 0.47
C GLU A 211 -11.38 17.18 0.98
N ALA A 212 -10.74 18.24 0.55
CA ALA A 212 -9.42 18.59 1.04
C ALA A 212 -9.51 19.09 2.49
N ALA A 213 -8.38 18.99 3.23
CA ALA A 213 -8.33 19.52 4.57
C ALA A 213 -8.60 21.03 4.55
N SER A 214 -9.63 21.46 5.26
CA SER A 214 -10.00 22.85 5.47
C SER A 214 -9.84 23.20 6.94
N PHE A 215 -9.58 24.46 7.22
CA PHE A 215 -9.60 25.01 8.57
C PHE A 215 -10.77 25.97 8.67
N ASP A 216 -11.62 25.74 9.67
CA ASP A 216 -12.78 26.57 9.94
C ASP A 216 -12.77 26.98 11.41
N GLN A 217 -13.41 28.09 11.73
CA GLN A 217 -13.50 28.59 13.10
C GLN A 217 -14.93 29.03 13.41
N ASP A 218 -15.34 28.83 14.65
CA ASP A 218 -16.63 29.29 15.17
C ASP A 218 -16.45 29.91 16.58
N ASN A 219 -17.37 30.76 16.94
CA ASN A 219 -17.39 31.36 18.26
C ASN A 219 -18.61 30.85 19.03
N ASP A 220 -18.36 30.33 20.20
CA ASP A 220 -19.42 29.92 21.13
C ASP A 220 -19.97 31.14 21.89
N PHE A 221 -21.26 31.42 21.71
CA PHE A 221 -21.90 32.57 22.36
C PHE A 221 -21.96 32.40 23.87
N ASP A 222 -22.23 31.23 24.40
CA ASP A 222 -22.45 30.97 25.81
C ASP A 222 -21.15 31.02 26.60
N THR A 223 -20.09 30.45 26.10
CA THR A 223 -18.77 30.41 26.74
C THR A 223 -17.83 31.53 26.28
N LYS A 224 -18.19 32.26 25.21
CA LYS A 224 -17.36 33.27 24.51
C LYS A 224 -16.01 32.74 24.03
N ASN A 225 -15.86 31.45 23.94
CA ASN A 225 -14.64 30.80 23.43
C ASN A 225 -14.63 30.74 21.92
N ALA A 226 -13.43 30.84 21.32
CA ALA A 226 -13.21 30.52 19.92
C ALA A 226 -12.85 29.03 19.75
N LYS A 227 -13.50 28.38 18.80
CA LYS A 227 -13.32 26.95 18.48
C LYS A 227 -12.78 26.78 17.07
#